data_9dce0d4271327b6193ed7ac03294655a
#
_entry.id   9dce0d4271327b6193ed7ac03294655a
#
_cell.length_a   1.000
_cell.length_b   1.000
_cell.length_c   1.000
_cell.angle_alpha   90.00
_cell.angle_beta   90.00
_cell.angle_gamma   90.00
#
_symmetry.space_group_name_H-M   'P 1'
#
loop_
_entity.id
_entity.type
_entity.pdbx_description
1 polymer ?
#
loop_
_entity_poly.entity_id
_entity_poly.type
_entity_poly.pdbx_seq_one_letter_code
_entity_poly.pdbx_strand_id
1 'polypeptide(L)'
;MEARAAGVTAFCSKPMFMSDLRQTLMTALGQKVTGEEEELLPNKSEDFKGKNILLVEDNELNREIAIEILGEYGFRVDTAENGAVALQKVSTSVPGCYDLVLMDVQMPIMDGYEATRQIRALENPALAGIPILAMTANAFEEDKKSALDCGMNGFLSKPIIIEELVHELQKIL
;
A
#
# COMPACT_ATOMS: atom_id res chain seq x y z
N MET A 1 2.66 -5.39 37.52
CA MET A 1 1.66 -6.16 38.28
C MET A 1 0.54 -5.29 38.87
N GLU A 2 0.76 -4.00 39.10
CA GLU A 2 -0.19 -3.10 39.78
C GLU A 2 -1.49 -2.80 39.01
N ALA A 3 -1.46 -2.77 37.68
CA ALA A 3 -2.65 -2.38 36.86
C ALA A 3 -3.79 -3.45 36.90
N ARG A 4 -3.49 -4.72 37.10
CA ARG A 4 -4.53 -5.77 37.23
C ARG A 4 -5.29 -5.68 38.55
N ALA A 5 -4.71 -5.14 39.59
CA ALA A 5 -5.37 -4.90 40.88
C ALA A 5 -6.36 -3.72 40.81
N ALA A 6 -6.25 -2.84 39.80
CA ALA A 6 -7.11 -1.71 39.56
C ALA A 6 -8.25 -2.00 38.57
N GLY A 7 -8.51 -3.29 38.21
CA GLY A 7 -9.60 -3.69 37.34
C GLY A 7 -9.30 -3.61 35.84
N VAL A 8 -8.03 -3.49 35.44
CA VAL A 8 -7.62 -3.51 34.04
C VAL A 8 -7.63 -4.96 33.53
N THR A 9 -8.46 -5.25 32.54
CA THR A 9 -8.69 -6.60 31.99
C THR A 9 -7.74 -6.95 30.85
N ALA A 10 -7.21 -5.95 30.13
CA ALA A 10 -6.26 -6.17 29.03
C ALA A 10 -5.33 -4.97 28.84
N PHE A 11 -4.20 -5.18 28.17
CA PHE A 11 -3.20 -4.16 27.85
C PHE A 11 -2.98 -4.13 26.34
N CYS A 12 -2.89 -2.93 25.76
CA CYS A 12 -2.50 -2.72 24.40
C CYS A 12 -1.22 -1.86 24.36
N SER A 13 -0.23 -2.27 23.57
CA SER A 13 1.00 -1.51 23.40
C SER A 13 0.82 -0.37 22.38
N LYS A 14 1.59 0.69 22.50
CA LYS A 14 1.70 1.75 21.49
C LYS A 14 2.94 1.50 20.63
N PRO A 15 2.89 1.69 19.30
CA PRO A 15 1.75 2.13 18.49
C PRO A 15 0.65 1.07 18.40
N MET A 16 -0.63 1.50 18.37
CA MET A 16 -1.77 0.60 18.28
C MET A 16 -2.08 0.27 16.83
N PHE A 17 -1.99 -1.00 16.47
CA PHE A 17 -2.51 -1.51 15.21
C PHE A 17 -3.96 -2.00 15.39
N MET A 18 -4.77 -1.96 14.34
CA MET A 18 -6.18 -2.39 14.42
C MET A 18 -6.32 -3.87 14.82
N SER A 19 -5.37 -4.71 14.41
CA SER A 19 -5.26 -6.11 14.83
C SER A 19 -5.08 -6.25 16.35
N ASP A 20 -4.18 -5.46 16.94
CA ASP A 20 -3.89 -5.48 18.38
C ASP A 20 -5.08 -4.98 19.20
N LEU A 21 -5.76 -3.93 18.70
CA LEU A 21 -6.97 -3.39 19.31
C LEU A 21 -8.11 -4.42 19.28
N ARG A 22 -8.33 -5.07 18.14
CA ARG A 22 -9.35 -6.13 17.97
C ARG A 22 -9.06 -7.31 18.90
N GLN A 23 -7.83 -7.80 18.93
CA GLN A 23 -7.42 -8.92 19.79
C GLN A 23 -7.56 -8.57 21.26
N THR A 24 -7.16 -7.36 21.66
CA THR A 24 -7.28 -6.86 23.03
C THR A 24 -8.75 -6.74 23.44
N LEU A 25 -9.64 -6.23 22.59
CA LEU A 25 -11.06 -6.12 22.82
C LEU A 25 -11.73 -7.50 22.95
N MET A 26 -11.42 -8.44 22.06
CA MET A 26 -11.92 -9.81 22.12
C MET A 26 -11.52 -10.50 23.44
N THR A 27 -10.26 -10.34 23.84
CA THR A 27 -9.76 -10.86 25.12
C THR A 27 -10.49 -10.23 26.30
N ALA A 28 -10.74 -8.92 26.28
CA ALA A 28 -11.44 -8.19 27.33
C ALA A 28 -12.92 -8.57 27.44
N LEU A 29 -13.55 -8.95 26.33
CA LEU A 29 -14.94 -9.41 26.27
C LEU A 29 -15.12 -10.90 26.58
N GLY A 30 -14.02 -11.61 26.91
CA GLY A 30 -14.06 -13.03 27.27
C GLY A 30 -14.39 -13.97 26.09
N GLN A 31 -14.36 -13.49 24.87
CA GLN A 31 -14.48 -14.33 23.68
C GLN A 31 -13.14 -14.98 23.38
N LYS A 32 -13.10 -16.32 23.36
CA LYS A 32 -11.95 -17.05 22.87
C LYS A 32 -11.82 -16.78 21.38
N VAL A 33 -10.66 -16.27 20.97
CA VAL A 33 -10.25 -16.28 19.57
C VAL A 33 -10.12 -17.76 19.20
N THR A 34 -11.14 -18.33 18.57
CA THR A 34 -11.03 -19.61 17.91
C THR A 34 -10.18 -19.41 16.67
N GLY A 35 -9.10 -20.16 16.56
CA GLY A 35 -8.05 -20.01 15.55
C GLY A 35 -8.48 -20.32 14.09
N GLU A 36 -9.70 -20.01 13.69
CA GLU A 36 -10.22 -20.19 12.33
C GLU A 36 -10.22 -18.91 11.48
N GLU A 37 -9.85 -17.74 12.06
CA GLU A 37 -9.73 -16.48 11.29
C GLU A 37 -8.28 -16.11 10.93
N GLU A 38 -7.28 -16.94 11.26
CA GLU A 38 -5.90 -16.79 10.76
C GLU A 38 -5.72 -17.26 9.31
N GLU A 39 -6.71 -17.92 8.70
CA GLU A 39 -6.62 -18.47 7.34
C GLU A 39 -6.91 -17.46 6.20
N LEU A 40 -7.21 -16.20 6.50
CA LEU A 40 -7.50 -15.18 5.46
C LEU A 40 -6.39 -14.15 5.26
N LEU A 41 -5.30 -14.21 6.02
CA LEU A 41 -4.11 -13.45 5.67
C LEU A 41 -3.30 -14.28 4.67
N PRO A 42 -3.00 -13.78 3.48
CA PRO A 42 -2.10 -14.47 2.58
C PRO A 42 -0.81 -14.76 3.34
N ASN A 43 -0.30 -15.97 3.22
CA ASN A 43 0.94 -16.40 3.84
C ASN A 43 2.02 -15.34 3.60
N LYS A 44 2.50 -14.72 4.67
CA LYS A 44 3.26 -13.45 4.72
C LYS A 44 4.47 -13.34 3.79
N SER A 45 4.84 -14.30 2.99
CA SER A 45 6.10 -14.23 2.25
C SER A 45 6.20 -14.98 0.92
N GLU A 46 5.28 -15.83 0.53
CA GLU A 46 5.50 -16.66 -0.67
C GLU A 46 4.84 -16.12 -1.94
N ASP A 47 3.64 -15.50 -1.83
CA ASP A 47 2.87 -15.08 -3.01
C ASP A 47 3.44 -13.86 -3.74
N PHE A 48 4.19 -12.99 -3.03
CA PHE A 48 4.73 -11.73 -3.59
C PHE A 48 6.25 -11.68 -3.65
N LYS A 49 6.91 -12.79 -3.32
CA LYS A 49 8.37 -12.88 -3.27
C LYS A 49 9.01 -12.56 -4.63
N GLY A 50 9.77 -11.48 -4.63
CA GLY A 50 10.51 -11.04 -5.81
C GLY A 50 9.74 -10.10 -6.75
N LYS A 51 8.48 -9.77 -6.46
CA LYS A 51 7.74 -8.72 -7.16
C LYS A 51 8.35 -7.35 -6.88
N ASN A 52 8.53 -6.56 -7.92
CA ASN A 52 9.16 -5.24 -7.86
C ASN A 52 8.09 -4.14 -7.86
N ILE A 53 8.09 -3.33 -6.83
CA ILE A 53 7.19 -2.18 -6.68
C ILE A 53 7.99 -0.88 -6.81
N LEU A 54 7.50 0.06 -7.61
CA LEU A 54 7.93 1.45 -7.56
C LEU A 54 6.99 2.22 -6.62
N LEU A 55 7.49 2.60 -5.46
CA LEU A 55 6.77 3.40 -4.48
C LEU A 55 7.05 4.88 -4.69
N VAL A 56 6.01 5.64 -5.00
CA VAL A 56 6.10 7.09 -5.23
C VAL A 56 5.41 7.83 -4.08
N GLU A 57 6.21 8.44 -3.23
CA GLU A 57 5.77 9.13 -2.00
C GLU A 57 6.77 10.25 -1.70
N ASP A 58 6.30 11.48 -1.50
CA ASP A 58 7.16 12.64 -1.25
C ASP A 58 7.63 12.72 0.21
N ASN A 59 6.82 12.25 1.16
CA ASN A 59 7.17 12.24 2.57
C ASN A 59 8.12 11.08 2.91
N GLU A 60 9.33 11.41 3.37
CA GLU A 60 10.37 10.44 3.69
C GLU A 60 9.93 9.42 4.76
N LEU A 61 9.26 9.88 5.83
CA LEU A 61 8.77 8.99 6.88
C LEU A 61 7.71 8.01 6.38
N ASN A 62 6.74 8.49 5.59
CA ASN A 62 5.72 7.63 5.00
C ASN A 62 6.36 6.60 4.06
N ARG A 63 7.38 7.02 3.31
CA ARG A 63 8.14 6.17 2.40
C ARG A 63 8.86 5.05 3.14
N GLU A 64 9.56 5.37 4.26
CA GLU A 64 10.23 4.38 5.10
C GLU A 64 9.26 3.35 5.70
N ILE A 65 8.14 3.81 6.24
CA ILE A 65 7.10 2.94 6.80
C ILE A 65 6.55 1.99 5.71
N ALA A 66 6.27 2.52 4.54
CA ALA A 66 5.75 1.71 3.43
C ALA A 66 6.76 0.67 2.93
N ILE A 67 8.06 1.03 2.87
CA ILE A 67 9.14 0.09 2.51
C ILE A 67 9.20 -1.06 3.52
N GLU A 68 9.13 -0.77 4.82
CA GLU A 68 9.17 -1.79 5.87
C GLU A 68 7.99 -2.76 5.74
N ILE A 69 6.77 -2.21 5.64
CA ILE A 69 5.55 -3.00 5.48
C ILE A 69 5.63 -3.88 4.22
N LEU A 70 5.96 -3.32 3.07
CA LEU A 70 6.02 -4.06 1.81
C LEU A 70 7.14 -5.11 1.82
N GLY A 71 8.28 -4.80 2.45
CA GLY A 71 9.41 -5.71 2.60
C GLY A 71 9.08 -6.95 3.42
N GLU A 72 8.27 -6.84 4.48
CA GLU A 72 7.80 -7.96 5.29
C GLU A 72 6.99 -8.98 4.47
N TYR A 73 6.34 -8.54 3.39
CA TYR A 73 5.56 -9.37 2.46
C TYR A 73 6.35 -9.86 1.24
N GLY A 74 7.66 -9.62 1.23
CA GLY A 74 8.56 -10.14 0.20
C GLY A 74 8.68 -9.30 -1.07
N PHE A 75 8.07 -8.11 -1.10
CA PHE A 75 8.25 -7.17 -2.21
C PHE A 75 9.65 -6.57 -2.24
N ARG A 76 10.14 -6.29 -3.42
CA ARG A 76 11.30 -5.42 -3.65
C ARG A 76 10.79 -4.04 -3.97
N VAL A 77 11.22 -3.04 -3.21
CA VAL A 77 10.73 -1.68 -3.31
C VAL A 77 11.83 -0.77 -3.82
N ASP A 78 11.60 -0.16 -4.98
CA ASP A 78 12.33 1.04 -5.45
C ASP A 78 11.45 2.27 -5.17
N THR A 79 12.06 3.44 -5.01
CA THR A 79 11.35 4.63 -4.56
C THR A 79 11.49 5.80 -5.52
N ALA A 80 10.49 6.68 -5.54
CA ALA A 80 10.55 7.99 -6.17
C ALA A 80 9.91 9.03 -5.24
N GLU A 81 10.49 10.21 -5.19
CA GLU A 81 10.05 11.30 -4.29
C GLU A 81 8.99 12.23 -4.90
N ASN A 82 8.68 12.08 -6.18
CA ASN A 82 7.63 12.81 -6.89
C ASN A 82 7.29 12.14 -8.23
N GLY A 83 6.25 12.63 -8.88
CA GLY A 83 5.78 12.09 -10.16
C GLY A 83 6.79 12.20 -11.31
N ALA A 84 7.63 13.25 -11.33
CA ALA A 84 8.65 13.42 -12.37
C ALA A 84 9.76 12.36 -12.27
N VAL A 85 10.21 12.06 -11.05
CA VAL A 85 11.18 10.98 -10.81
C VAL A 85 10.57 9.62 -11.14
N ALA A 86 9.31 9.40 -10.79
CA ALA A 86 8.60 8.18 -11.14
C ALA A 86 8.50 7.98 -12.66
N LEU A 87 8.08 9.01 -13.40
CA LEU A 87 8.04 8.99 -14.86
C LEU A 87 9.41 8.69 -15.47
N GLN A 88 10.47 9.34 -14.97
CA GLN A 88 11.83 9.09 -15.44
C GLN A 88 12.23 7.63 -15.21
N LYS A 89 12.00 7.09 -14.02
CA LYS A 89 12.34 5.70 -13.70
C LYS A 89 11.58 4.70 -14.57
N VAL A 90 10.28 4.89 -14.75
CA VAL A 90 9.46 4.02 -15.61
C VAL A 90 9.90 4.12 -17.07
N SER A 91 10.09 5.34 -17.61
CA SER A 91 10.41 5.54 -19.01
C SER A 91 11.79 5.01 -19.42
N THR A 92 12.74 4.98 -18.48
CA THR A 92 14.10 4.46 -18.69
C THR A 92 14.29 3.00 -18.27
N SER A 93 13.27 2.39 -17.65
CA SER A 93 13.33 1.00 -17.22
C SER A 93 13.14 0.03 -18.38
N VAL A 94 13.61 -1.19 -18.17
CA VAL A 94 13.30 -2.31 -19.07
C VAL A 94 11.86 -2.76 -18.80
N PRO A 95 11.06 -3.09 -19.84
CA PRO A 95 9.73 -3.68 -19.66
C PRO A 95 9.76 -4.87 -18.70
N GLY A 96 8.86 -4.87 -17.71
CA GLY A 96 8.84 -5.90 -16.64
C GLY A 96 9.81 -5.64 -15.48
N CYS A 97 10.51 -4.50 -15.47
CA CYS A 97 11.34 -4.08 -14.33
C CYS A 97 10.50 -3.85 -13.07
N TYR A 98 9.34 -3.26 -13.23
CA TYR A 98 8.35 -3.06 -12.16
C TYR A 98 7.08 -3.84 -12.47
N ASP A 99 6.54 -4.53 -11.47
CA ASP A 99 5.25 -5.23 -11.53
C ASP A 99 4.09 -4.28 -11.19
N LEU A 100 4.37 -3.25 -10.38
CA LEU A 100 3.38 -2.31 -9.87
C LEU A 100 4.00 -0.96 -9.55
N VAL A 101 3.24 0.12 -9.75
CA VAL A 101 3.54 1.46 -9.22
C VAL A 101 2.51 1.80 -8.14
N LEU A 102 2.97 2.09 -6.93
CA LEU A 102 2.17 2.73 -5.89
C LEU A 102 2.41 4.23 -5.96
N MET A 103 1.39 4.99 -6.37
CA MET A 103 1.51 6.40 -6.72
C MET A 103 0.75 7.27 -5.74
N ASP A 104 1.45 8.07 -4.93
CA ASP A 104 0.79 9.14 -4.19
C ASP A 104 0.13 10.13 -5.15
N VAL A 105 -1.09 10.52 -4.83
CA VAL A 105 -1.85 11.48 -5.64
C VAL A 105 -1.32 12.90 -5.42
N GLN A 106 -1.03 13.27 -4.19
CA GLN A 106 -0.67 14.64 -3.81
C GLN A 106 0.82 14.76 -3.54
N MET A 107 1.56 15.23 -4.52
CA MET A 107 3.01 15.46 -4.41
C MET A 107 3.40 16.79 -5.05
N PRO A 108 4.49 17.43 -4.58
CA PRO A 108 5.06 18.62 -5.23
C PRO A 108 5.70 18.26 -6.58
N ILE A 109 5.97 19.29 -7.40
CA ILE A 109 6.65 19.23 -8.72
C ILE A 109 5.76 18.61 -9.79
N MET A 110 5.35 17.34 -9.61
CA MET A 110 4.43 16.61 -10.49
C MET A 110 3.57 15.69 -9.63
N ASP A 111 2.28 15.90 -9.64
CA ASP A 111 1.31 15.08 -8.91
C ASP A 111 1.14 13.68 -9.56
N GLY A 112 0.48 12.77 -8.82
CA GLY A 112 0.30 11.40 -9.29
C GLY A 112 -0.61 11.27 -10.51
N TYR A 113 -1.56 12.17 -10.69
CA TYR A 113 -2.45 12.15 -11.86
C TYR A 113 -1.70 12.53 -13.13
N GLU A 114 -0.89 13.59 -13.07
CA GLU A 114 -0.09 14.03 -14.21
C GLU A 114 0.99 13.00 -14.57
N ALA A 115 1.68 12.45 -13.55
CA ALA A 115 2.65 11.38 -13.75
C ALA A 115 2.01 10.17 -14.46
N THR A 116 0.81 9.78 -14.03
CA THR A 116 0.08 8.66 -14.64
C THR A 116 -0.28 8.94 -16.10
N ARG A 117 -0.81 10.12 -16.41
CA ARG A 117 -1.11 10.49 -17.82
C ARG A 117 0.12 10.42 -18.69
N GLN A 118 1.27 10.92 -18.20
CA GLN A 118 2.51 10.89 -18.97
C GLN A 118 3.06 9.47 -19.11
N ILE A 119 2.96 8.63 -18.09
CA ILE A 119 3.32 7.20 -18.19
C ILE A 119 2.42 6.51 -19.24
N ARG A 120 1.12 6.76 -19.23
CA ARG A 120 0.18 6.18 -20.20
C ARG A 120 0.43 6.66 -21.64
N ALA A 121 1.09 7.82 -21.82
CA ALA A 121 1.47 8.38 -23.11
C ALA A 121 2.84 7.89 -23.63
N LEU A 122 3.54 7.02 -22.91
CA LEU A 122 4.81 6.46 -23.36
C LEU A 122 4.61 5.63 -24.64
N GLU A 123 5.57 5.71 -25.56
CA GLU A 123 5.53 4.98 -26.85
C GLU A 123 5.60 3.45 -26.66
N ASN A 124 6.29 2.99 -25.60
CA ASN A 124 6.38 1.58 -25.31
C ASN A 124 5.11 1.09 -24.58
N PRO A 125 4.27 0.24 -25.21
CA PRO A 125 3.01 -0.20 -24.62
C PRO A 125 3.20 -1.01 -23.32
N ALA A 126 4.32 -1.70 -23.16
CA ALA A 126 4.59 -2.47 -21.95
C ALA A 126 4.90 -1.56 -20.74
N LEU A 127 5.52 -0.39 -20.97
CA LEU A 127 5.74 0.62 -19.94
C LEU A 127 4.48 1.45 -19.70
N ALA A 128 3.79 1.84 -20.78
CA ALA A 128 2.52 2.57 -20.69
C ALA A 128 1.41 1.78 -19.98
N GLY A 129 1.42 0.45 -20.08
CA GLY A 129 0.46 -0.47 -19.48
C GLY A 129 0.77 -0.91 -18.06
N ILE A 130 1.87 -0.44 -17.44
CA ILE A 130 2.23 -0.85 -16.08
C ILE A 130 1.07 -0.59 -15.10
N PRO A 131 0.73 -1.55 -14.21
CA PRO A 131 -0.28 -1.33 -13.18
C PRO A 131 0.10 -0.17 -12.27
N ILE A 132 -0.85 0.76 -12.05
CA ILE A 132 -0.68 1.91 -11.15
C ILE A 132 -1.84 1.94 -10.17
N LEU A 133 -1.56 1.91 -8.88
CA LEU A 133 -2.52 2.12 -7.81
C LEU A 133 -2.30 3.49 -7.18
N ALA A 134 -3.36 4.28 -7.09
CA ALA A 134 -3.33 5.54 -6.37
C ALA A 134 -3.21 5.30 -4.87
N MET A 135 -2.40 6.09 -4.18
CA MET A 135 -2.40 6.22 -2.73
C MET A 135 -3.01 7.56 -2.36
N THR A 136 -4.06 7.58 -1.56
CA THR A 136 -4.76 8.81 -1.16
C THR A 136 -5.03 8.86 0.34
N ALA A 137 -4.88 10.04 0.94
CA ALA A 137 -5.28 10.27 2.33
C ALA A 137 -6.80 10.28 2.51
N ASN A 138 -7.54 10.56 1.42
CA ASN A 138 -9.00 10.65 1.42
C ASN A 138 -9.55 9.77 0.31
N ALA A 139 -10.27 8.71 0.67
CA ALA A 139 -10.90 7.80 -0.28
C ALA A 139 -12.32 8.25 -0.68
N PHE A 140 -12.48 9.55 -1.01
CA PHE A 140 -13.76 10.06 -1.52
C PHE A 140 -14.03 9.52 -2.93
N GLU A 141 -15.31 9.38 -3.29
CA GLU A 141 -15.73 8.87 -4.60
C GLU A 141 -15.20 9.72 -5.77
N GLU A 142 -15.02 11.02 -5.57
CA GLU A 142 -14.46 11.94 -6.56
C GLU A 142 -12.98 11.65 -6.84
N ASP A 143 -12.19 11.33 -5.79
CA ASP A 143 -10.76 10.98 -5.92
C ASP A 143 -10.60 9.64 -6.62
N LYS A 144 -11.45 8.66 -6.30
CA LYS A 144 -11.49 7.36 -6.97
C LYS A 144 -11.78 7.50 -8.47
N LYS A 145 -12.79 8.31 -8.81
CA LYS A 145 -13.14 8.58 -10.20
C LYS A 145 -11.99 9.25 -10.93
N SER A 146 -11.38 10.28 -10.33
CA SER A 146 -10.24 11.00 -10.91
C SER A 146 -9.04 10.08 -11.17
N ALA A 147 -8.76 9.16 -10.26
CA ALA A 147 -7.69 8.16 -10.40
C ALA A 147 -7.97 7.23 -11.61
N LEU A 148 -9.16 6.71 -11.73
CA LEU A 148 -9.53 5.86 -12.86
C LEU A 148 -9.55 6.63 -14.20
N ASP A 149 -10.08 7.85 -14.20
CA ASP A 149 -10.17 8.70 -15.40
C ASP A 149 -8.78 9.09 -15.95
N CYS A 150 -7.76 9.22 -15.10
CA CYS A 150 -6.39 9.48 -15.54
C CYS A 150 -5.63 8.22 -16.00
N GLY A 151 -6.21 7.02 -15.82
CA GLY A 151 -5.65 5.76 -16.27
C GLY A 151 -4.98 4.91 -15.17
N MET A 152 -5.23 5.19 -13.89
CA MET A 152 -4.85 4.31 -12.80
C MET A 152 -5.75 3.07 -12.76
N ASN A 153 -5.24 1.97 -12.19
CA ASN A 153 -5.93 0.68 -12.15
C ASN A 153 -6.77 0.47 -10.90
N GLY A 154 -6.55 1.28 -9.87
CA GLY A 154 -7.26 1.22 -8.60
C GLY A 154 -6.71 2.24 -7.62
N PHE A 155 -7.09 2.13 -6.36
CA PHE A 155 -6.67 3.06 -5.31
C PHE A 155 -6.53 2.33 -3.97
N LEU A 156 -5.70 2.92 -3.09
CA LEU A 156 -5.48 2.49 -1.72
C LEU A 156 -5.62 3.70 -0.79
N SER A 157 -6.16 3.48 0.39
CA SER A 157 -6.14 4.47 1.45
C SER A 157 -4.75 4.54 2.12
N LYS A 158 -4.34 5.73 2.56
CA LYS A 158 -3.17 5.90 3.44
C LYS A 158 -3.62 5.84 4.91
N PRO A 159 -2.90 5.17 5.80
CA PRO A 159 -1.67 4.38 5.58
C PRO A 159 -1.95 3.09 4.79
N ILE A 160 -0.93 2.54 4.10
CA ILE A 160 -1.06 1.29 3.33
C ILE A 160 -1.51 0.17 4.25
N ILE A 161 -2.64 -0.43 3.92
CA ILE A 161 -3.17 -1.64 4.57
C ILE A 161 -2.93 -2.81 3.61
N ILE A 162 -2.20 -3.81 4.06
CA ILE A 162 -1.77 -4.93 3.19
C ILE A 162 -2.95 -5.70 2.63
N GLU A 163 -4.00 -5.90 3.40
CA GLU A 163 -5.20 -6.59 2.95
C GLU A 163 -5.86 -5.88 1.76
N GLU A 164 -5.91 -4.53 1.80
CA GLU A 164 -6.41 -3.72 0.68
C GLU A 164 -5.48 -3.83 -0.53
N LEU A 165 -4.17 -3.75 -0.32
CA LEU A 165 -3.18 -3.90 -1.39
C LEU A 165 -3.30 -5.26 -2.07
N VAL A 166 -3.34 -6.34 -1.30
CA VAL A 166 -3.48 -7.71 -1.83
C VAL A 166 -4.78 -7.85 -2.62
N HIS A 167 -5.89 -7.33 -2.11
CA HIS A 167 -7.17 -7.37 -2.78
C HIS A 167 -7.14 -6.61 -4.13
N GLU A 168 -6.51 -5.44 -4.18
CA GLU A 168 -6.35 -4.70 -5.43
C GLU A 168 -5.38 -5.41 -6.40
N LEU A 169 -4.29 -6.01 -5.91
CA LEU A 169 -3.37 -6.79 -6.73
C LEU A 169 -4.03 -8.00 -7.38
N GLN A 170 -4.88 -8.72 -6.65
CA GLN A 170 -5.62 -9.88 -7.19
C GLN A 170 -6.60 -9.52 -8.32
N LYS A 171 -7.01 -8.26 -8.42
CA LYS A 171 -7.85 -7.77 -9.52
C LYS A 171 -7.04 -7.41 -10.77
N ILE A 172 -5.75 -7.12 -10.60
CA ILE A 172 -4.91 -6.51 -11.64
C ILE A 172 -3.91 -7.52 -12.22
N LEU A 173 -3.44 -8.44 -11.41
CA LEU A 173 -2.47 -9.50 -11.76
C LEU A 173 -3.17 -10.84 -11.95
#